data_1a8f341b58bb77f56c664e2c28597e3b
#
_entry.id   1a8f341b58bb77f56c664e2c28597e3b
#
_cell.length_a   1.000
_cell.length_b   1.000
_cell.length_c   1.000
_cell.angle_alpha   90.00
_cell.angle_beta   90.00
_cell.angle_gamma   90.00
#
_symmetry.space_group_name_H-M   'P 1'
#
loop_
_entity.id
_entity.type
_entity.pdbx_description
1 polymer ?
#
loop_
_entity_poly.entity_id
_entity_poly.type
_entity_poly.pdbx_seq_one_letter_code
_entity_poly.pdbx_strand_id
1 'polypeptide(L)'
;NTFRASEAMLMESSSKQRASESTLAEVRRDAPQIGHLLNHVMNGHTECQVHFLNWLAYLLQVRRKIGVAWLLTGAHGTGKNTLAEHVVGALVGRENWNTLQAENLEDQFNGYMADKMFTLIDEADFRSKAAGKPHLINQLKAMITSENYAVRRMQVAVGKEDSWNAFFINSNEEFPIPIALTD
;
A
#
# COMPACT_ATOMS: atom_id res chain seq x y z
N ASN A 1 7.99 6.56 -19.63
CA ASN A 1 7.44 5.46 -18.84
C ASN A 1 8.61 4.68 -18.22
N THR A 2 8.79 4.76 -16.92
CA THR A 2 9.94 4.20 -16.19
C THR A 2 9.60 2.89 -15.46
N PHE A 3 8.37 2.38 -15.66
CA PHE A 3 7.97 1.11 -15.06
C PHE A 3 8.90 -0.03 -15.51
N ARG A 4 9.46 -0.74 -14.54
CA ARG A 4 10.25 -1.95 -14.76
C ARG A 4 9.63 -3.08 -13.95
N ALA A 5 9.23 -4.16 -14.63
CA ALA A 5 8.74 -5.34 -13.95
C ALA A 5 9.85 -5.91 -13.04
N SER A 6 9.52 -6.17 -11.77
CA SER A 6 10.42 -6.89 -10.86
C SER A 6 10.52 -8.36 -11.26
N GLU A 7 11.54 -9.06 -10.76
CA GLU A 7 11.66 -10.50 -10.97
C GLU A 7 10.41 -11.26 -10.51
N ALA A 8 9.84 -10.88 -9.37
CA ALA A 8 8.61 -11.48 -8.85
C ALA A 8 7.41 -11.29 -9.79
N MET A 9 7.36 -10.16 -10.52
CA MET A 9 6.31 -9.88 -11.52
C MET A 9 6.52 -10.63 -12.83
N LEU A 10 7.74 -11.02 -13.15
CA LEU A 10 8.09 -11.76 -14.38
C LEU A 10 7.88 -13.26 -14.20
N MET A 11 7.79 -13.76 -12.96
CA MET A 11 7.49 -15.16 -12.70
C MET A 11 6.10 -15.50 -13.21
N GLU A 12 5.99 -16.51 -14.05
CA GLU A 12 4.70 -17.04 -14.46
C GLU A 12 4.00 -17.70 -13.26
N SER A 13 2.81 -17.22 -12.95
CA SER A 13 1.96 -17.89 -11.97
C SER A 13 1.34 -19.13 -12.61
N SER A 14 1.69 -20.29 -12.12
CA SER A 14 1.12 -21.58 -12.57
C SER A 14 -0.36 -21.75 -12.21
N SER A 15 -0.89 -20.93 -11.33
CA SER A 15 -2.32 -20.93 -10.99
C SER A 15 -2.77 -19.56 -10.46
N LYS A 16 -3.95 -19.11 -10.89
CA LYS A 16 -4.64 -17.93 -10.33
C LYS A 16 -5.44 -18.32 -9.10
N GLN A 17 -4.90 -19.15 -8.23
CA GLN A 17 -5.57 -19.55 -6.99
C GLN A 17 -5.46 -18.44 -5.95
N ARG A 18 -6.53 -18.26 -5.20
CA ARG A 18 -6.50 -17.39 -4.02
C ARG A 18 -5.62 -18.02 -2.94
N ALA A 19 -4.88 -17.18 -2.24
CA ALA A 19 -4.16 -17.61 -1.05
C ALA A 19 -5.15 -18.18 -0.02
N SER A 20 -4.72 -19.20 0.67
CA SER A 20 -5.46 -19.94 1.69
C SER A 20 -4.56 -20.16 2.92
N GLU A 21 -5.08 -20.84 3.92
CA GLU A 21 -4.25 -21.24 5.06
C GLU A 21 -3.09 -22.16 4.64
N SER A 22 -3.28 -23.02 3.62
CA SER A 22 -2.19 -23.83 3.07
C SER A 22 -1.10 -22.96 2.43
N THR A 23 -1.46 -21.91 1.72
CA THR A 23 -0.50 -20.93 1.19
C THR A 23 0.28 -20.25 2.31
N LEU A 24 -0.39 -19.86 3.40
CA LEU A 24 0.26 -19.29 4.57
C LEU A 24 1.21 -20.29 5.23
N ALA A 25 0.84 -21.58 5.30
CA ALA A 25 1.72 -22.64 5.80
C ALA A 25 2.97 -22.81 4.91
N GLU A 26 2.82 -22.70 3.59
CA GLU A 26 3.94 -22.70 2.65
C GLU A 26 4.87 -21.51 2.89
N VAL A 27 4.32 -20.30 3.03
CA VAL A 27 5.13 -19.11 3.36
C VAL A 27 5.90 -19.30 4.66
N ARG A 28 5.27 -19.85 5.69
CA ARG A 28 5.94 -20.12 6.98
C ARG A 28 7.05 -21.16 6.88
N ARG A 29 6.91 -22.13 5.97
CA ARG A 29 7.91 -23.17 5.73
C ARG A 29 9.08 -22.65 4.89
N ASP A 30 8.79 -21.97 3.78
CA ASP A 30 9.77 -21.64 2.74
C ASP A 30 10.42 -20.26 2.96
N ALA A 31 9.73 -19.36 3.67
CA ALA A 31 10.20 -18.04 4.05
C ALA A 31 9.86 -17.75 5.53
N PRO A 32 10.46 -18.46 6.49
CA PRO A 32 10.07 -18.40 7.90
C PRO A 32 10.15 -17.01 8.51
N GLN A 33 11.13 -16.18 8.12
CA GLN A 33 11.22 -14.80 8.61
C GLN A 33 10.02 -13.96 8.17
N ILE A 34 9.55 -14.12 6.92
CA ILE A 34 8.35 -13.43 6.43
C ILE A 34 7.11 -13.97 7.16
N GLY A 35 7.00 -15.27 7.33
CA GLY A 35 5.92 -15.88 8.09
C GLY A 35 5.86 -15.39 9.55
N HIS A 36 7.00 -15.27 10.21
CA HIS A 36 7.09 -14.70 11.56
C HIS A 36 6.71 -13.23 11.59
N LEU A 37 7.19 -12.43 10.63
CA LEU A 37 6.85 -11.01 10.53
C LEU A 37 5.35 -10.80 10.32
N LEU A 38 4.73 -11.53 9.39
CA LEU A 38 3.29 -11.49 9.15
C LEU A 38 2.50 -11.84 10.40
N ASN A 39 2.89 -12.92 11.08
CA ASN A 39 2.23 -13.34 12.32
C ASN A 39 2.34 -12.26 13.41
N HIS A 40 3.50 -11.64 13.55
CA HIS A 40 3.75 -10.60 14.53
C HIS A 40 2.96 -9.32 14.22
N VAL A 41 3.09 -8.79 13.00
CA VAL A 41 2.45 -7.54 12.58
C VAL A 41 0.92 -7.65 12.59
N MET A 42 0.38 -8.82 12.29
CA MET A 42 -1.06 -9.08 12.27
C MET A 42 -1.57 -9.75 13.55
N ASN A 43 -0.79 -9.67 14.63
CA ASN A 43 -1.16 -10.17 15.97
C ASN A 43 -1.73 -11.60 15.95
N GLY A 44 -1.17 -12.48 15.12
CA GLY A 44 -1.59 -13.88 15.01
C GLY A 44 -2.88 -14.14 14.22
N HIS A 45 -3.57 -13.10 13.74
CA HIS A 45 -4.83 -13.26 13.01
C HIS A 45 -4.62 -13.89 11.62
N THR A 46 -4.89 -15.18 11.52
CA THR A 46 -4.68 -15.97 10.28
C THR A 46 -5.47 -15.42 9.10
N GLU A 47 -6.72 -15.02 9.30
CA GLU A 47 -7.56 -14.44 8.23
C GLU A 47 -6.95 -13.16 7.66
N CYS A 48 -6.43 -12.28 8.51
CA CYS A 48 -5.74 -11.07 8.06
C CYS A 48 -4.48 -11.40 7.25
N GLN A 49 -3.71 -12.40 7.68
CA GLN A 49 -2.51 -12.85 6.96
C GLN A 49 -2.86 -13.40 5.58
N VAL A 50 -3.88 -14.25 5.49
CA VAL A 50 -4.37 -14.79 4.20
C VAL A 50 -4.92 -13.67 3.31
N HIS A 51 -5.67 -12.73 3.88
CA HIS A 51 -6.17 -11.58 3.13
C HIS A 51 -5.04 -10.70 2.59
N PHE A 52 -3.99 -10.48 3.38
CA PHE A 52 -2.80 -9.75 2.94
C PHE A 52 -2.10 -10.46 1.78
N LEU A 53 -1.93 -11.78 1.85
CA LEU A 53 -1.33 -12.55 0.76
C LEU A 53 -2.16 -12.46 -0.53
N ASN A 54 -3.50 -12.47 -0.43
CA ASN A 54 -4.38 -12.26 -1.57
C ASN A 54 -4.24 -10.85 -2.17
N TRP A 55 -4.16 -9.82 -1.33
CA TRP A 55 -3.93 -8.44 -1.76
C TRP A 55 -2.58 -8.30 -2.48
N LEU A 56 -1.52 -8.90 -1.93
CA LEU A 56 -0.19 -8.88 -2.51
C LEU A 56 -0.15 -9.63 -3.85
N ALA A 57 -0.79 -10.80 -3.91
CA ALA A 57 -0.90 -11.56 -5.16
C ALA A 57 -1.64 -10.76 -6.23
N TYR A 58 -2.74 -10.08 -5.88
CA TYR A 58 -3.45 -9.21 -6.81
C TYR A 58 -2.57 -8.06 -7.32
N LEU A 59 -1.85 -7.40 -6.41
CA LEU A 59 -0.93 -6.32 -6.77
C LEU A 59 0.11 -6.77 -7.81
N LEU A 60 0.70 -7.94 -7.61
CA LEU A 60 1.77 -8.44 -8.46
C LEU A 60 1.28 -9.03 -9.78
N GLN A 61 0.14 -9.73 -9.78
CA GLN A 61 -0.35 -10.52 -10.90
C GLN A 61 -1.33 -9.76 -11.79
N VAL A 62 -2.25 -8.99 -11.19
CA VAL A 62 -3.34 -8.34 -11.92
C VAL A 62 -2.93 -6.95 -12.40
N ARG A 63 -2.15 -6.22 -11.63
CA ARG A 63 -1.62 -4.89 -11.98
C ARG A 63 -2.71 -3.90 -12.35
N ARG A 64 -3.78 -3.89 -11.56
CA ARG A 64 -4.90 -2.94 -11.68
C ARG A 64 -5.11 -2.25 -10.36
N LYS A 65 -5.84 -1.14 -10.41
CA LYS A 65 -6.26 -0.45 -9.20
C LYS A 65 -7.00 -1.40 -8.25
N ILE A 66 -6.50 -1.54 -7.01
CA ILE A 66 -7.10 -2.44 -6.02
C ILE A 66 -8.32 -1.77 -5.36
N GLY A 67 -8.29 -0.44 -5.20
CA GLY A 67 -9.39 0.33 -4.62
C GLY A 67 -9.50 0.23 -3.09
N VAL A 68 -8.59 -0.50 -2.45
CA VAL A 68 -8.47 -0.60 -0.98
C VAL A 68 -7.05 -0.36 -0.55
N ALA A 69 -6.87 0.15 0.67
CA ALA A 69 -5.57 0.34 1.30
C ALA A 69 -5.44 -0.56 2.53
N TRP A 70 -4.23 -1.02 2.81
CA TRP A 70 -3.90 -1.60 4.10
C TRP A 70 -3.62 -0.48 5.10
N LEU A 71 -4.23 -0.60 6.27
CA LEU A 71 -3.94 0.24 7.41
C LEU A 71 -3.40 -0.63 8.54
N LEU A 72 -2.16 -0.36 8.94
CA LEU A 72 -1.55 -0.96 10.12
C LEU A 72 -1.36 0.09 11.20
N THR A 73 -1.94 -0.17 12.36
CA THR A 73 -1.79 0.65 13.55
C THR A 73 -1.02 -0.09 14.63
N GLY A 74 -0.34 0.63 15.49
CA GLY A 74 0.38 0.02 16.62
C GLY A 74 1.68 0.74 16.96
N ALA A 75 2.30 0.36 18.07
CA ALA A 75 3.51 0.98 18.60
C ALA A 75 4.67 1.02 17.60
N HIS A 76 5.62 1.89 17.85
CA HIS A 76 6.88 1.93 17.10
C HIS A 76 7.64 0.59 17.23
N GLY A 77 8.39 0.23 16.19
CA GLY A 77 9.26 -0.95 16.21
C GLY A 77 8.54 -2.29 16.04
N THR A 78 7.24 -2.30 15.73
CA THR A 78 6.45 -3.54 15.54
C THR A 78 6.57 -4.15 14.14
N GLY A 79 7.50 -3.69 13.30
CA GLY A 79 7.76 -4.28 11.99
C GLY A 79 6.83 -3.82 10.85
N LYS A 80 5.97 -2.80 11.07
CA LYS A 80 5.07 -2.27 10.03
C LYS A 80 5.85 -1.82 8.78
N ASN A 81 6.87 -0.98 8.96
CA ASN A 81 7.71 -0.49 7.86
C ASN A 81 8.54 -1.62 7.25
N THR A 82 9.02 -2.56 8.07
CA THR A 82 9.73 -3.75 7.57
C THR A 82 8.86 -4.55 6.62
N LEU A 83 7.58 -4.76 6.95
CA LEU A 83 6.64 -5.45 6.07
C LEU A 83 6.40 -4.66 4.77
N ALA A 84 6.16 -3.35 4.88
CA ALA A 84 5.89 -2.51 3.72
C ALA A 84 7.10 -2.37 2.78
N GLU A 85 8.27 -2.04 3.33
CA GLU A 85 9.46 -1.71 2.53
C GLU A 85 10.25 -2.94 2.10
N HIS A 86 10.51 -3.86 3.04
CA HIS A 86 11.40 -5.01 2.79
C HIS A 86 10.67 -6.25 2.26
N VAL A 87 9.34 -6.31 2.39
CA VAL A 87 8.56 -7.39 1.77
C VAL A 87 7.82 -6.87 0.54
N VAL A 88 6.87 -5.95 0.71
CA VAL A 88 6.07 -5.46 -0.43
C VAL A 88 6.94 -4.68 -1.42
N GLY A 89 7.71 -3.71 -0.92
CA GLY A 89 8.60 -2.88 -1.75
C GLY A 89 9.66 -3.70 -2.50
N ALA A 90 10.23 -4.73 -1.85
CA ALA A 90 11.17 -5.64 -2.51
C ALA A 90 10.52 -6.44 -3.65
N LEU A 91 9.29 -6.93 -3.44
CA LEU A 91 8.57 -7.71 -4.45
C LEU A 91 8.11 -6.86 -5.64
N VAL A 92 7.65 -5.63 -5.42
CA VAL A 92 7.27 -4.73 -6.53
C VAL A 92 8.48 -4.14 -7.25
N GLY A 93 9.64 -4.13 -6.62
CA GLY A 93 10.89 -3.57 -7.15
C GLY A 93 11.07 -2.10 -6.83
N ARG A 94 12.33 -1.71 -6.56
CA ARG A 94 12.73 -0.39 -6.03
C ARG A 94 12.17 0.81 -6.81
N GLU A 95 12.11 0.70 -8.11
CA GLU A 95 11.67 1.77 -9.00
C GLU A 95 10.14 2.00 -8.96
N ASN A 96 9.38 0.98 -8.52
CA ASN A 96 7.93 0.93 -8.63
C ASN A 96 7.21 1.34 -7.35
N TRP A 97 7.93 1.78 -6.32
CA TRP A 97 7.31 2.23 -5.08
C TRP A 97 7.97 3.48 -4.49
N ASN A 98 7.28 4.12 -3.58
CA ASN A 98 7.77 5.26 -2.82
C ASN A 98 7.15 5.32 -1.42
N THR A 99 7.75 6.14 -0.57
CA THR A 99 7.21 6.49 0.75
C THR A 99 6.78 7.95 0.74
N LEU A 100 5.64 8.22 1.33
CA LEU A 100 5.10 9.56 1.56
C LEU A 100 4.85 9.76 3.06
N GLN A 101 4.97 10.99 3.48
CA GLN A 101 4.44 11.47 4.75
C GLN A 101 3.02 12.02 4.53
N ALA A 102 2.19 12.04 5.56
CA ALA A 102 0.83 12.56 5.43
C ALA A 102 0.78 14.01 4.91
N GLU A 103 1.79 14.82 5.23
CA GLU A 103 1.95 16.20 4.75
C GLU A 103 2.11 16.29 3.23
N ASN A 104 2.75 15.31 2.60
CA ASN A 104 2.95 15.31 1.15
C ASN A 104 1.64 15.21 0.36
N LEU A 105 0.56 14.80 1.01
CA LEU A 105 -0.76 14.80 0.37
C LEU A 105 -1.30 16.19 0.06
N GLU A 106 -0.79 17.23 0.76
CA GLU A 106 -1.14 18.62 0.50
C GLU A 106 -0.33 19.25 -0.65
N ASP A 107 0.69 18.55 -1.14
CA ASP A 107 1.56 19.08 -2.16
C ASP A 107 0.81 19.37 -3.46
N GLN A 108 1.06 20.55 -4.00
CA GLN A 108 0.48 20.99 -5.29
C GLN A 108 0.95 20.09 -6.44
N PHE A 109 2.16 19.55 -6.33
CA PHE A 109 2.76 18.67 -7.34
C PHE A 109 2.77 17.24 -6.84
N ASN A 110 2.15 16.33 -7.57
CA ASN A 110 1.97 14.92 -7.24
C ASN A 110 2.64 13.98 -8.27
N GLY A 111 3.53 14.49 -9.08
CA GLY A 111 4.24 13.71 -10.10
C GLY A 111 5.08 12.56 -9.55
N TYR A 112 5.42 12.59 -8.26
CA TYR A 112 6.13 11.52 -7.56
C TYR A 112 5.31 10.25 -7.39
N MET A 113 3.99 10.32 -7.58
CA MET A 113 3.10 9.15 -7.54
C MET A 113 2.91 8.50 -8.92
N ALA A 114 3.28 9.23 -9.97
CA ALA A 114 3.18 8.72 -11.33
C ALA A 114 4.08 7.48 -11.48
N ASP A 115 3.61 6.52 -12.24
CA ASP A 115 4.33 5.27 -12.52
C ASP A 115 4.64 4.41 -11.29
N LYS A 116 4.00 4.65 -10.14
CA LYS A 116 4.15 3.82 -8.94
C LYS A 116 3.04 2.78 -8.83
N MET A 117 3.43 1.57 -8.48
CA MET A 117 2.50 0.48 -8.18
C MET A 117 2.14 0.42 -6.70
N PHE A 118 3.03 0.92 -5.86
CA PHE A 118 2.89 0.85 -4.42
C PHE A 118 3.36 2.14 -3.77
N THR A 119 2.59 2.65 -2.82
CA THR A 119 2.95 3.81 -1.98
C THR A 119 2.72 3.48 -0.52
N LEU A 120 3.77 3.61 0.26
CA LEU A 120 3.71 3.62 1.70
C LEU A 120 3.42 5.04 2.17
N ILE A 121 2.35 5.23 2.96
CA ILE A 121 2.13 6.46 3.72
C ILE A 121 2.55 6.15 5.16
N ASP A 122 3.69 6.71 5.56
CA ASP A 122 4.27 6.44 6.87
C ASP A 122 3.89 7.52 7.88
N GLU A 123 3.87 7.15 9.16
CA GLU A 123 3.52 8.03 10.28
C GLU A 123 2.19 8.78 10.07
N ALA A 124 1.21 8.08 9.52
CA ALA A 124 -0.08 8.66 9.20
C ALA A 124 -0.85 9.01 10.48
N ASP A 125 -1.08 10.30 10.70
CA ASP A 125 -1.98 10.83 11.70
C ASP A 125 -2.93 11.83 11.05
N PHE A 126 -3.89 11.30 10.33
CA PHE A 126 -4.88 12.13 9.66
C PHE A 126 -5.89 12.76 10.63
N ARG A 127 -6.02 12.22 11.84
CA ARG A 127 -6.98 12.76 12.82
C ARG A 127 -6.52 14.10 13.35
N SER A 128 -5.26 14.22 13.74
CA SER A 128 -4.72 15.49 14.23
C SER A 128 -4.41 16.44 13.06
N LYS A 129 -3.82 15.93 11.97
CA LYS A 129 -3.41 16.73 10.82
C LYS A 129 -4.57 17.17 9.93
N ALA A 130 -5.66 16.38 9.86
CA ALA A 130 -6.89 16.74 9.17
C ALA A 130 -7.87 17.53 10.04
N ALA A 131 -7.54 17.81 11.31
CA ALA A 131 -8.33 18.71 12.13
C ALA A 131 -8.46 20.07 11.45
N GLY A 132 -9.66 20.40 10.95
CA GLY A 132 -9.90 21.58 10.11
C GLY A 132 -9.57 21.44 8.61
N LYS A 133 -9.17 20.26 8.15
CA LYS A 133 -8.82 19.98 6.73
C LYS A 133 -9.52 18.73 6.18
N PRO A 134 -10.86 18.72 6.10
CA PRO A 134 -11.61 17.54 5.63
C PRO A 134 -11.24 17.14 4.18
N HIS A 135 -10.67 18.07 3.41
CA HIS A 135 -10.22 17.78 2.05
C HIS A 135 -9.10 16.73 1.99
N LEU A 136 -8.24 16.60 3.03
CA LEU A 136 -7.19 15.58 3.05
C LEU A 136 -7.73 14.16 3.05
N ILE A 137 -8.77 13.91 3.83
CA ILE A 137 -9.40 12.59 3.86
C ILE A 137 -10.08 12.28 2.52
N ASN A 138 -10.75 13.26 1.93
CA ASN A 138 -11.37 13.09 0.62
C ASN A 138 -10.31 12.87 -0.47
N GLN A 139 -9.18 13.56 -0.39
CA GLN A 139 -8.05 13.36 -1.29
C GLN A 139 -7.47 11.95 -1.14
N LEU A 140 -7.23 11.48 0.09
CA LEU A 140 -6.77 10.11 0.36
C LEU A 140 -7.76 9.08 -0.20
N LYS A 141 -9.05 9.23 0.07
CA LYS A 141 -10.10 8.36 -0.49
C LYS A 141 -10.03 8.33 -2.03
N ALA A 142 -9.95 9.49 -2.66
CA ALA A 142 -9.84 9.60 -4.12
C ALA A 142 -8.57 8.90 -4.65
N MET A 143 -7.43 9.08 -3.98
CA MET A 143 -6.18 8.43 -4.37
C MET A 143 -6.27 6.90 -4.28
N ILE A 144 -6.95 6.37 -3.26
CA ILE A 144 -7.15 4.93 -3.07
C ILE A 144 -8.11 4.36 -4.12
N THR A 145 -9.20 5.05 -4.44
CA THR A 145 -10.32 4.47 -5.20
C THR A 145 -10.33 4.84 -6.69
N SER A 146 -9.76 6.00 -7.08
CA SER A 146 -9.85 6.45 -8.47
C SER A 146 -8.90 5.70 -9.38
N GLU A 147 -9.41 5.24 -10.52
CA GLU A 147 -8.62 4.55 -11.56
C GLU A 147 -7.68 5.50 -12.30
N ASN A 148 -7.91 6.80 -12.21
CA ASN A 148 -7.07 7.81 -12.82
C ASN A 148 -7.01 9.07 -11.96
N TYR A 149 -5.96 9.84 -12.12
CA TYR A 149 -5.74 11.08 -11.39
C TYR A 149 -5.04 12.13 -12.25
N ALA A 150 -5.22 13.39 -11.89
CA ALA A 150 -4.52 14.49 -12.53
C ALA A 150 -3.08 14.55 -12.02
N VAL A 151 -2.12 14.35 -12.90
CA VAL A 151 -0.69 14.48 -12.58
C VAL A 151 -0.24 15.90 -12.83
N ARG A 152 0.32 16.53 -11.81
CA ARG A 152 0.91 17.86 -11.85
C ARG A 152 2.41 17.74 -11.64
N ARG A 153 3.19 17.92 -12.71
CA ARG A 153 4.65 18.00 -12.66
C ARG A 153 5.08 19.46 -12.81
N MET A 154 6.22 19.83 -12.22
CA MET A 154 6.79 21.16 -12.41
C MET A 154 7.03 21.41 -13.91
N GLN A 155 6.61 22.59 -14.40
CA GLN A 155 6.83 23.03 -15.79
C GLN A 155 6.23 22.13 -16.88
N VAL A 156 5.31 21.24 -16.53
CA VAL A 156 4.61 20.38 -17.49
C VAL A 156 3.10 20.63 -17.40
N ALA A 157 2.41 20.58 -18.53
CA ALA A 157 0.96 20.68 -18.54
C ALA A 157 0.34 19.56 -17.69
N VAL A 158 -0.77 19.88 -17.02
CA VAL A 158 -1.51 18.89 -16.22
C VAL A 158 -1.98 17.76 -17.14
N GLY A 159 -1.53 16.55 -16.86
CA GLY A 159 -1.94 15.34 -17.55
C GLY A 159 -2.91 14.51 -16.70
N LYS A 160 -3.68 13.65 -17.34
CA LYS A 160 -4.47 12.62 -16.68
C LYS A 160 -3.78 11.29 -16.94
N GLU A 161 -3.45 10.58 -15.87
CA GLU A 161 -2.76 9.29 -15.95
C GLU A 161 -3.56 8.22 -15.21
N ASP A 162 -3.46 6.98 -15.66
CA ASP A 162 -4.07 5.84 -14.99
C ASP A 162 -3.35 5.56 -13.67
N SER A 163 -4.10 5.28 -12.64
CA SER A 163 -3.59 4.96 -11.31
C SER A 163 -3.64 3.46 -11.06
N TRP A 164 -2.48 2.87 -10.92
CA TRP A 164 -2.32 1.46 -10.53
C TRP A 164 -1.83 1.31 -9.10
N ASN A 165 -1.64 2.43 -8.45
CA ASN A 165 -1.01 2.54 -7.16
C ASN A 165 -1.87 1.91 -6.06
N ALA A 166 -1.29 0.99 -5.33
CA ALA A 166 -1.83 0.43 -4.11
C ALA A 166 -1.24 1.14 -2.89
N PHE A 167 -2.01 1.29 -1.84
CA PHE A 167 -1.62 2.04 -0.66
C PHE A 167 -1.48 1.17 0.57
N PHE A 168 -0.41 1.44 1.31
CA PHE A 168 -0.16 0.89 2.62
C PHE A 168 0.03 2.07 3.58
N ILE A 169 -0.70 2.10 4.65
CA ILE A 169 -0.73 3.21 5.59
C ILE A 169 -0.28 2.69 6.94
N ASN A 170 0.82 3.24 7.45
CA ASN A 170 1.32 2.93 8.76
C ASN A 170 1.05 4.08 9.72
N SER A 171 0.59 3.75 10.92
CA SER A 171 0.38 4.72 11.98
C SER A 171 0.80 4.16 13.34
N ASN A 172 1.22 5.06 14.21
CA ASN A 172 1.44 4.76 15.62
C ASN A 172 0.21 5.12 16.48
N GLU A 173 -0.78 5.78 15.87
CA GLU A 173 -2.04 6.12 16.48
C GLU A 173 -3.05 4.98 16.35
N GLU A 174 -3.88 4.79 17.36
CA GLU A 174 -4.91 3.74 17.34
C GLU A 174 -6.01 4.02 16.31
N PHE A 175 -6.39 5.29 16.14
CA PHE A 175 -7.43 5.73 15.21
C PHE A 175 -6.90 6.86 14.31
N PRO A 176 -5.98 6.58 13.37
CA PRO A 176 -5.31 7.62 12.59
C PRO A 176 -6.21 8.27 11.55
N ILE A 177 -7.28 7.59 11.13
CA ILE A 177 -8.23 8.08 10.10
C ILE A 177 -9.59 8.33 10.75
N PRO A 178 -10.13 9.55 10.67
CA PRO A 178 -11.49 9.81 11.13
C PRO A 178 -12.49 9.11 10.19
N ILE A 179 -13.12 8.05 10.68
CA ILE A 179 -14.18 7.35 9.97
C ILE A 179 -15.51 7.95 10.43
N ALA A 180 -16.30 8.47 9.48
CA ALA A 180 -17.67 8.85 9.77
C ALA A 180 -18.49 7.57 9.97
N LEU A 181 -19.14 7.46 11.15
CA LEU A 181 -19.99 6.30 11.50
C LEU A 181 -21.32 6.24 10.72
N THR A 182 -21.48 7.06 9.69
CA THR A 182 -22.73 7.26 8.95
C THR A 182 -22.68 6.82 7.49
N ASP A 183 -21.66 6.07 7.09
CA ASP A 183 -21.58 5.48 5.74
C ASP A 183 -21.82 3.97 5.76
#